data_74cac5efc59d722794298fe72b9df07f
#
_entry.id   74cac5efc59d722794298fe72b9df07f
#
_cell.length_a   1.000
_cell.length_b   1.000
_cell.length_c   1.000
_cell.angle_alpha   90.00
_cell.angle_beta   90.00
_cell.angle_gamma   90.00
#
_symmetry.space_group_name_H-M   'P 1'
#
loop_
_entity.id
_entity.type
_entity.pdbx_description
1 polymer ?
#
loop_
_entity_poly.entity_id
_entity_poly.type
_entity_poly.pdbx_seq_one_letter_code
_entity_poly.pdbx_strand_id
1 'polypeptide(L)'
;MKTMHRTARKPGDPLKIEIDTSPIRLNPLDTQDYTSKMICSIMYESLQDGYNCRIIRKDPRTCQVDIHPDYLGDAEGVVQTIIYHLTKENQSPHLGSFLNIKQAVPYVKGLVSSDQLGVNVTGEKRFEVTLDEPSDEIEAVLQSSFLIPGTAGGDVPENGPYRFKRTFEKGLEFERNPQYKMTPADHRTVQTIQFILNDDLEKSIGLYEANQTDVTCHTQFHHSNMRYRQYADFKENHLPMLFTFKVKDDMLRTFIQHYFDKQKLAGDLGHIITPTDSLIGIWESGRTPQKDPPLLTKEEPIRIVYADYYPNGEIIERLADLFRRAGADVSVSRVSHFNDYYHMDKSRFDIELHLFLPAYMHELSYIKYFIRDISDPKKKKTIIDAIGSEKKKELFGLFENTTHYCPICFGKSLYLQDPCIEGFSVKTDGLLSVHDVKCR
;
A
#
# COMPACT_ATOMS: atom_id res chain seq x y z
N MET A 1 31.00 7.18 0.99
CA MET A 1 30.09 6.14 0.48
C MET A 1 30.92 4.94 0.07
N LYS A 2 30.50 3.74 0.45
CA LYS A 2 31.12 2.50 -0.03
C LYS A 2 30.71 2.28 -1.47
N THR A 3 31.66 2.24 -2.38
CA THR A 3 31.44 1.78 -3.76
C THR A 3 31.73 0.29 -3.81
N MET A 4 30.77 -0.50 -4.24
CA MET A 4 30.95 -1.94 -4.35
C MET A 4 31.51 -2.32 -5.70
N HIS A 5 32.54 -3.18 -5.71
CA HIS A 5 32.97 -3.86 -6.93
C HIS A 5 32.15 -5.15 -7.07
N ARG A 6 30.98 -5.05 -7.68
CA ARG A 6 30.19 -6.24 -7.98
C ARG A 6 30.75 -6.95 -9.23
N THR A 7 30.62 -8.28 -9.25
CA THR A 7 30.98 -9.05 -10.43
C THR A 7 30.05 -8.67 -11.58
N ALA A 8 30.61 -8.39 -12.74
CA ALA A 8 29.81 -8.05 -13.91
C ALA A 8 28.82 -9.17 -14.23
N ARG A 9 27.55 -8.80 -14.41
CA ARG A 9 26.49 -9.74 -14.81
C ARG A 9 26.73 -10.20 -16.24
N LYS A 10 26.36 -11.45 -16.50
CA LYS A 10 26.35 -11.97 -17.87
C LYS A 10 24.95 -11.76 -18.48
N PRO A 11 24.89 -11.53 -19.80
CA PRO A 11 23.60 -11.57 -20.50
C PRO A 11 22.87 -12.89 -20.21
N GLY A 12 21.61 -12.80 -19.78
CA GLY A 12 20.81 -13.96 -19.43
C GLY A 12 20.81 -14.34 -17.93
N ASP A 13 21.66 -13.72 -17.11
CA ASP A 13 21.58 -13.91 -15.66
C ASP A 13 20.21 -13.41 -15.11
N PRO A 14 19.56 -14.13 -14.21
CA PRO A 14 18.28 -13.71 -13.62
C PRO A 14 18.47 -12.48 -12.75
N LEU A 15 17.53 -11.54 -12.77
CA LEU A 15 17.43 -10.46 -11.77
C LEU A 15 16.93 -11.07 -10.45
N LYS A 16 17.72 -10.94 -9.41
CA LYS A 16 17.43 -11.50 -8.08
C LYS A 16 16.96 -10.41 -7.13
N ILE A 17 15.71 -10.47 -6.72
CA ILE A 17 15.06 -9.54 -5.79
C ILE A 17 14.80 -10.27 -4.48
N GLU A 18 15.28 -9.72 -3.39
CA GLU A 18 15.07 -10.29 -2.06
C GLU A 18 13.65 -9.99 -1.54
N ILE A 19 13.02 -10.99 -0.91
CA ILE A 19 11.73 -10.87 -0.23
C ILE A 19 11.82 -11.45 1.19
N ASP A 20 11.01 -10.92 2.10
CA ASP A 20 10.94 -11.30 3.52
C ASP A 20 10.07 -12.53 3.77
N THR A 21 9.01 -12.70 2.99
CA THR A 21 8.03 -13.77 3.15
C THR A 21 7.61 -14.33 1.81
N SER A 22 7.17 -15.59 1.79
CA SER A 22 6.51 -16.17 0.62
C SER A 22 5.14 -15.51 0.42
N PRO A 23 4.73 -15.25 -0.84
CA PRO A 23 3.42 -14.69 -1.11
C PRO A 23 2.32 -15.67 -0.65
N ILE A 24 1.25 -15.13 -0.05
CA ILE A 24 0.10 -15.93 0.38
C ILE A 24 -0.74 -16.35 -0.82
N ARG A 25 -0.95 -15.43 -1.74
CA ARG A 25 -1.71 -15.64 -3.00
C ARG A 25 -1.13 -14.76 -4.11
N LEU A 26 -1.17 -15.27 -5.33
CA LEU A 26 -0.78 -14.54 -6.53
C LEU A 26 -2.02 -14.18 -7.39
N ASN A 27 -3.13 -13.79 -6.74
CA ASN A 27 -4.31 -13.26 -7.40
C ASN A 27 -4.48 -11.76 -7.02
N PRO A 28 -4.38 -10.81 -7.97
CA PRO A 28 -4.41 -9.39 -7.69
C PRO A 28 -5.76 -8.90 -7.14
N LEU A 29 -6.86 -9.63 -7.36
CA LEU A 29 -8.20 -9.23 -6.92
C LEU A 29 -8.41 -9.41 -5.41
N ASP A 30 -7.70 -10.38 -4.79
CA ASP A 30 -7.92 -10.78 -3.39
C ASP A 30 -6.71 -10.50 -2.49
N THR A 31 -5.57 -10.12 -3.09
CA THR A 31 -4.31 -9.94 -2.38
C THR A 31 -4.36 -8.75 -1.44
N GLN A 32 -4.03 -8.94 -0.16
CA GLN A 32 -4.04 -7.90 0.85
C GLN A 32 -2.65 -7.62 1.45
N ASP A 33 -1.76 -8.62 1.48
CA ASP A 33 -0.40 -8.46 1.98
C ASP A 33 0.52 -7.77 0.95
N TYR A 34 1.55 -7.06 1.47
CA TYR A 34 2.40 -6.23 0.64
C TYR A 34 3.29 -7.04 -0.31
N THR A 35 3.87 -8.13 0.16
CA THR A 35 4.77 -8.98 -0.65
C THR A 35 4.02 -9.62 -1.82
N SER A 36 2.81 -10.15 -1.59
CA SER A 36 1.98 -10.70 -2.66
C SER A 36 1.57 -9.63 -3.69
N LYS A 37 1.17 -8.43 -3.23
CA LYS A 37 0.85 -7.30 -4.14
C LYS A 37 2.04 -6.91 -5.00
N MET A 38 3.21 -6.82 -4.41
CA MET A 38 4.45 -6.47 -5.08
C MET A 38 4.82 -7.51 -6.15
N ILE A 39 4.70 -8.82 -5.84
CA ILE A 39 4.94 -9.89 -6.82
C ILE A 39 3.86 -9.88 -7.90
N CYS A 40 2.58 -9.71 -7.55
CA CYS A 40 1.51 -9.58 -8.54
C CYS A 40 1.78 -8.45 -9.54
N SER A 41 2.41 -7.35 -9.13
CA SER A 41 2.65 -6.20 -10.02
C SER A 41 3.59 -6.48 -11.20
N ILE A 42 4.35 -7.58 -11.20
CA ILE A 42 5.14 -8.00 -12.35
C ILE A 42 4.38 -8.95 -13.29
N MET A 43 3.35 -9.63 -12.78
CA MET A 43 2.52 -10.57 -13.53
C MET A 43 1.28 -9.91 -14.13
N TYR A 44 0.78 -8.88 -13.45
CA TYR A 44 -0.47 -8.22 -13.78
C TYR A 44 -0.26 -6.72 -13.88
N GLU A 45 -0.64 -6.15 -14.99
CA GLU A 45 -0.51 -4.73 -15.25
C GLU A 45 -1.88 -4.06 -15.20
N SER A 46 -2.04 -3.13 -14.26
CA SER A 46 -3.23 -2.26 -14.18
C SER A 46 -3.18 -1.16 -15.24
N LEU A 47 -4.32 -0.53 -15.46
CA LEU A 47 -4.40 0.65 -16.31
C LEU A 47 -3.56 1.79 -15.70
N GLN A 48 -2.81 2.51 -16.54
CA GLN A 48 -2.00 3.66 -16.15
C GLN A 48 -2.18 4.76 -17.20
N ASP A 49 -2.80 5.86 -16.79
CA ASP A 49 -3.04 6.99 -17.68
C ASP A 49 -1.72 7.56 -18.24
N GLY A 50 -1.70 7.82 -19.54
CA GLY A 50 -0.52 8.29 -20.24
C GLY A 50 0.51 7.20 -20.59
N TYR A 51 0.28 5.93 -20.19
CA TYR A 51 1.15 4.80 -20.54
C TYR A 51 0.40 3.73 -21.36
N ASN A 52 -0.47 2.95 -20.72
CA ASN A 52 -1.21 1.87 -21.38
C ASN A 52 -2.71 2.18 -21.56
N CYS A 53 -3.16 3.34 -21.15
CA CYS A 53 -4.49 3.86 -21.42
C CYS A 53 -4.48 5.39 -21.46
N ARG A 54 -5.62 5.96 -21.83
CA ARG A 54 -5.96 7.37 -21.69
C ARG A 54 -7.30 7.51 -20.99
N ILE A 55 -7.31 8.21 -19.84
CA ILE A 55 -8.53 8.51 -19.09
C ILE A 55 -9.01 9.91 -19.48
N ILE A 56 -10.24 10.02 -19.97
CA ILE A 56 -10.82 11.26 -20.48
C ILE A 56 -12.08 11.58 -19.67
N ARG A 57 -12.04 12.67 -18.92
CA ARG A 57 -13.22 13.20 -18.22
C ARG A 57 -14.13 13.90 -19.23
N LYS A 58 -15.27 13.30 -19.56
CA LYS A 58 -16.27 13.88 -20.49
C LYS A 58 -17.11 14.96 -19.83
N ASP A 59 -17.48 14.72 -18.58
CA ASP A 59 -18.24 15.62 -17.72
C ASP A 59 -17.94 15.27 -16.24
N PRO A 60 -18.48 16.00 -15.24
CA PRO A 60 -18.18 15.74 -13.81
C PRO A 60 -18.51 14.33 -13.32
N ARG A 61 -19.37 13.59 -14.02
CA ARG A 61 -19.81 12.23 -13.63
C ARG A 61 -19.36 11.13 -14.58
N THR A 62 -18.78 11.46 -15.74
CA THR A 62 -18.49 10.46 -16.79
C THR A 62 -17.02 10.49 -17.17
N CYS A 63 -16.36 9.34 -17.04
CA CYS A 63 -15.02 9.08 -17.55
C CYS A 63 -15.07 8.07 -18.69
N GLN A 64 -14.38 8.36 -19.78
CA GLN A 64 -14.06 7.41 -20.84
C GLN A 64 -12.64 6.92 -20.67
N VAL A 65 -12.41 5.62 -20.87
CA VAL A 65 -11.10 5.00 -20.88
C VAL A 65 -10.83 4.40 -22.25
N ASP A 66 -9.76 4.88 -22.89
CA ASP A 66 -9.23 4.35 -24.14
C ASP A 66 -7.97 3.53 -23.82
N ILE A 67 -8.05 2.21 -23.99
CA ILE A 67 -6.96 1.26 -23.71
C ILE A 67 -6.03 1.18 -24.92
N HIS A 68 -4.71 1.17 -24.67
CA HIS A 68 -3.72 1.04 -25.73
C HIS A 68 -3.89 -0.29 -26.50
N PRO A 69 -3.75 -0.30 -27.85
CA PRO A 69 -3.94 -1.52 -28.64
C PRO A 69 -3.01 -2.68 -28.23
N ASP A 70 -1.78 -2.39 -27.82
CA ASP A 70 -0.78 -3.39 -27.41
C ASP A 70 -0.93 -3.88 -25.96
N TYR A 71 -1.84 -3.28 -25.18
CA TYR A 71 -2.15 -3.75 -23.83
C TYR A 71 -2.83 -5.13 -23.87
N LEU A 72 -2.33 -6.06 -23.06
CA LEU A 72 -2.91 -7.41 -22.93
C LEU A 72 -4.16 -7.37 -22.05
N GLY A 73 -5.31 -7.27 -22.67
CA GLY A 73 -6.62 -7.19 -22.07
C GLY A 73 -7.48 -6.21 -22.83
N ASP A 74 -8.77 -6.31 -22.64
CA ASP A 74 -9.79 -5.52 -23.33
C ASP A 74 -10.71 -4.78 -22.36
N ALA A 75 -11.58 -3.97 -22.89
CA ALA A 75 -12.56 -3.19 -22.13
C ALA A 75 -13.56 -4.10 -21.41
N GLU A 76 -13.97 -5.20 -22.03
CA GLU A 76 -14.88 -6.17 -21.42
C GLU A 76 -14.27 -6.78 -20.15
N GLY A 77 -13.00 -7.24 -20.20
CA GLY A 77 -12.30 -7.79 -19.05
C GLY A 77 -12.19 -6.81 -17.88
N VAL A 78 -11.94 -5.53 -18.14
CA VAL A 78 -11.92 -4.48 -17.09
C VAL A 78 -13.30 -4.31 -16.46
N VAL A 79 -14.35 -4.24 -17.27
CA VAL A 79 -15.73 -4.11 -16.81
C VAL A 79 -16.17 -5.33 -16.00
N GLN A 80 -15.79 -6.54 -16.43
CA GLN A 80 -16.07 -7.76 -15.69
C GLN A 80 -15.38 -7.78 -14.30
N THR A 81 -14.19 -7.22 -14.20
CA THR A 81 -13.50 -7.06 -12.90
C THR A 81 -14.21 -6.06 -11.99
N ILE A 82 -14.76 -4.96 -12.53
CA ILE A 82 -15.61 -4.05 -11.76
C ILE A 82 -16.85 -4.78 -11.23
N ILE A 83 -17.51 -5.57 -12.07
CA ILE A 83 -18.67 -6.40 -11.68
C ILE A 83 -18.27 -7.41 -10.60
N TYR A 84 -17.12 -8.07 -10.74
CA TYR A 84 -16.56 -8.98 -9.72
C TYR A 84 -16.48 -8.32 -8.35
N HIS A 85 -15.91 -7.10 -8.28
CA HIS A 85 -15.76 -6.38 -7.03
C HIS A 85 -17.09 -5.89 -6.44
N LEU A 86 -18.10 -5.63 -7.27
CA LEU A 86 -19.45 -5.24 -6.85
C LEU A 86 -20.34 -6.43 -6.49
N THR A 87 -19.99 -7.64 -6.90
CA THR A 87 -20.76 -8.85 -6.59
C THR A 87 -20.58 -9.25 -5.13
N LYS A 88 -21.66 -9.21 -4.35
CA LYS A 88 -21.66 -9.38 -2.90
C LYS A 88 -21.07 -10.73 -2.47
N GLU A 89 -21.35 -11.79 -3.20
CA GLU A 89 -20.90 -13.15 -2.95
C GLU A 89 -19.36 -13.28 -2.99
N ASN A 90 -18.69 -12.45 -3.78
CA ASN A 90 -17.23 -12.45 -3.90
C ASN A 90 -16.53 -11.82 -2.68
N GLN A 91 -17.25 -11.13 -1.79
CA GLN A 91 -16.74 -10.49 -0.58
C GLN A 91 -15.48 -9.66 -0.81
N SER A 92 -15.41 -8.98 -1.96
CA SER A 92 -14.23 -8.22 -2.36
C SER A 92 -13.86 -7.16 -1.32
N PRO A 93 -12.57 -7.07 -0.91
CA PRO A 93 -12.10 -6.00 -0.01
C PRO A 93 -12.18 -4.61 -0.68
N HIS A 94 -12.33 -4.55 -2.01
CA HIS A 94 -12.36 -3.34 -2.81
C HIS A 94 -13.77 -2.85 -3.18
N LEU A 95 -14.83 -3.53 -2.72
CA LEU A 95 -16.23 -3.17 -2.98
C LEU A 95 -16.49 -1.66 -2.78
N GLY A 96 -15.99 -1.09 -1.67
CA GLY A 96 -16.18 0.32 -1.31
C GLY A 96 -15.63 1.32 -2.33
N SER A 97 -14.67 0.91 -3.18
CA SER A 97 -14.05 1.77 -4.19
C SER A 97 -14.96 2.05 -5.38
N PHE A 98 -15.93 1.17 -5.62
CA PHE A 98 -16.82 1.22 -6.78
C PHE A 98 -18.26 1.66 -6.48
N LEU A 99 -18.61 1.93 -5.20
CA LEU A 99 -20.00 2.23 -4.81
C LEU A 99 -20.54 3.55 -5.37
N ASN A 100 -19.68 4.46 -5.84
CA ASN A 100 -20.11 5.69 -6.51
C ASN A 100 -20.40 5.51 -8.01
N ILE A 101 -20.17 4.32 -8.58
CA ILE A 101 -20.62 4.00 -9.94
C ILE A 101 -22.13 3.99 -9.94
N LYS A 102 -22.74 4.60 -10.96
CA LYS A 102 -24.19 4.68 -11.12
C LYS A 102 -24.83 3.31 -10.99
N GLN A 103 -25.86 3.21 -10.15
CA GLN A 103 -26.58 1.97 -9.83
C GLN A 103 -25.74 0.90 -9.09
N ALA A 104 -24.52 1.17 -8.65
CA ALA A 104 -23.71 0.18 -7.93
C ALA A 104 -24.36 -0.25 -6.60
N VAL A 105 -24.86 0.69 -5.79
CA VAL A 105 -25.53 0.38 -4.52
C VAL A 105 -26.82 -0.45 -4.72
N PRO A 106 -27.74 -0.12 -5.66
CA PRO A 106 -28.85 -1.00 -6.01
C PRO A 106 -28.41 -2.39 -6.48
N TYR A 107 -27.34 -2.50 -7.30
CA TYR A 107 -26.81 -3.78 -7.77
C TYR A 107 -26.34 -4.66 -6.62
N VAL A 108 -25.52 -4.15 -5.71
CA VAL A 108 -25.03 -4.87 -4.51
C VAL A 108 -26.19 -5.36 -3.62
N LYS A 109 -27.32 -4.64 -3.64
CA LYS A 109 -28.56 -5.03 -2.92
C LYS A 109 -29.44 -6.03 -3.71
N GLY A 110 -29.07 -6.41 -4.91
CA GLY A 110 -29.85 -7.29 -5.78
C GLY A 110 -31.12 -6.66 -6.35
N LEU A 111 -31.20 -5.33 -6.41
CA LEU A 111 -32.38 -4.58 -6.90
C LEU A 111 -32.33 -4.31 -8.41
N VAL A 112 -31.15 -4.36 -9.01
CA VAL A 112 -30.92 -4.18 -10.45
C VAL A 112 -29.90 -5.21 -10.94
N SER A 113 -29.88 -5.45 -12.24
CA SER A 113 -28.92 -6.35 -12.91
C SER A 113 -27.65 -5.59 -13.35
N SER A 114 -26.61 -6.32 -13.72
CA SER A 114 -25.29 -5.74 -14.08
C SER A 114 -25.33 -4.86 -15.33
N ASP A 115 -26.28 -5.11 -16.25
CA ASP A 115 -26.49 -4.28 -17.46
C ASP A 115 -27.03 -2.87 -17.16
N GLN A 116 -27.52 -2.64 -15.94
CA GLN A 116 -27.98 -1.33 -15.47
C GLN A 116 -26.88 -0.52 -14.75
N LEU A 117 -25.72 -1.12 -14.51
CA LEU A 117 -24.59 -0.41 -13.95
C LEU A 117 -24.11 0.71 -14.88
N GLY A 118 -23.60 1.78 -14.29
CA GLY A 118 -23.00 2.89 -15.04
C GLY A 118 -21.62 2.55 -15.63
N VAL A 119 -21.45 1.33 -16.15
CA VAL A 119 -20.22 0.88 -16.80
C VAL A 119 -20.57 0.27 -18.14
N ASN A 120 -20.10 0.88 -19.23
CA ASN A 120 -20.49 0.50 -20.58
C ASN A 120 -19.29 0.26 -21.48
N VAL A 121 -19.16 -0.92 -22.07
CA VAL A 121 -18.20 -1.20 -23.13
C VAL A 121 -18.68 -0.53 -24.43
N THR A 122 -17.87 0.35 -24.97
CA THR A 122 -18.19 1.12 -26.20
C THR A 122 -17.31 0.71 -27.40
N GLY A 123 -16.37 -0.21 -27.16
CA GLY A 123 -15.49 -0.81 -28.15
C GLY A 123 -14.52 -1.80 -27.50
N GLU A 124 -13.84 -2.63 -28.29
CA GLU A 124 -12.90 -3.64 -27.77
C GLU A 124 -11.87 -3.06 -26.77
N LYS A 125 -11.37 -1.85 -27.05
CA LYS A 125 -10.36 -1.14 -26.24
C LYS A 125 -10.94 0.15 -25.59
N ARG A 126 -12.26 0.22 -25.41
CA ARG A 126 -12.89 1.43 -24.89
C ARG A 126 -14.09 1.11 -24.01
N PHE A 127 -14.17 1.75 -22.86
CA PHE A 127 -15.34 1.73 -21.99
C PHE A 127 -15.57 3.08 -21.33
N GLU A 128 -16.77 3.25 -20.77
CA GLU A 128 -17.18 4.45 -20.04
C GLU A 128 -17.68 4.08 -18.65
N VAL A 129 -17.34 4.93 -17.67
CA VAL A 129 -17.83 4.83 -16.30
C VAL A 129 -18.62 6.09 -15.98
N THR A 130 -19.88 5.91 -15.56
CA THR A 130 -20.78 6.98 -15.09
C THR A 130 -20.95 6.87 -13.58
N LEU A 131 -20.86 7.98 -12.85
CA LEU A 131 -20.98 8.07 -11.41
C LEU A 131 -22.35 8.58 -10.96
N ASP A 132 -22.80 8.19 -9.78
CA ASP A 132 -23.96 8.79 -9.13
C ASP A 132 -23.66 10.23 -8.69
N GLU A 133 -22.47 10.49 -8.10
CA GLU A 133 -22.02 11.81 -7.70
C GLU A 133 -20.66 12.16 -8.32
N PRO A 134 -20.42 13.44 -8.67
CA PRO A 134 -19.12 13.87 -9.19
C PRO A 134 -17.98 13.52 -8.24
N SER A 135 -16.90 12.90 -8.74
CA SER A 135 -15.72 12.56 -7.95
C SER A 135 -14.50 12.44 -8.83
N ASP A 136 -13.36 12.96 -8.36
CA ASP A 136 -12.04 12.76 -8.96
C ASP A 136 -11.37 11.45 -8.53
N GLU A 137 -11.92 10.80 -7.51
CA GLU A 137 -11.43 9.51 -6.99
C GLU A 137 -11.45 8.40 -8.06
N ILE A 138 -12.43 8.43 -8.96
CA ILE A 138 -12.60 7.36 -9.95
C ILE A 138 -11.36 7.17 -10.83
N GLU A 139 -10.63 8.22 -11.15
CA GLU A 139 -9.41 8.12 -11.94
C GLU A 139 -8.31 7.34 -11.22
N ALA A 140 -8.19 7.52 -9.89
CA ALA A 140 -7.26 6.75 -9.08
C ALA A 140 -7.73 5.29 -8.90
N VAL A 141 -9.03 5.05 -8.76
CA VAL A 141 -9.61 3.71 -8.69
C VAL A 141 -9.39 2.95 -10.00
N LEU A 142 -9.58 3.60 -11.15
CA LEU A 142 -9.35 3.00 -12.47
C LEU A 142 -7.89 2.60 -12.72
N GLN A 143 -6.94 3.23 -12.01
CA GLN A 143 -5.50 2.92 -12.09
C GLN A 143 -5.01 2.03 -10.95
N SER A 144 -5.90 1.50 -10.12
CA SER A 144 -5.53 0.68 -8.98
C SER A 144 -5.03 -0.70 -9.39
N SER A 145 -4.13 -1.28 -8.59
CA SER A 145 -3.52 -2.58 -8.84
C SER A 145 -4.48 -3.78 -8.78
N PHE A 146 -5.69 -3.57 -8.27
CA PHE A 146 -6.75 -4.58 -8.22
C PHE A 146 -7.73 -4.49 -9.39
N LEU A 147 -7.59 -3.51 -10.27
CA LEU A 147 -8.41 -3.40 -11.48
C LEU A 147 -7.61 -3.90 -12.71
N ILE A 148 -7.54 -5.21 -12.82
CA ILE A 148 -6.87 -5.94 -13.90
C ILE A 148 -7.94 -6.58 -14.78
N PRO A 149 -7.79 -6.62 -16.12
CA PRO A 149 -8.73 -7.31 -16.98
C PRO A 149 -8.91 -8.78 -16.58
N GLY A 150 -10.14 -9.18 -16.29
CA GLY A 150 -10.47 -10.52 -15.81
C GLY A 150 -11.87 -10.96 -16.18
N THR A 151 -12.41 -11.93 -15.46
CA THR A 151 -13.79 -12.40 -15.62
C THR A 151 -14.62 -12.08 -14.37
N ALA A 152 -15.93 -12.07 -14.50
CA ALA A 152 -16.84 -11.93 -13.36
C ALA A 152 -16.69 -13.08 -12.33
N GLY A 153 -16.12 -14.21 -12.73
CA GLY A 153 -15.75 -15.33 -11.83
C GLY A 153 -14.44 -15.16 -11.08
N GLY A 154 -13.68 -14.08 -11.35
CA GLY A 154 -12.41 -13.80 -10.67
C GLY A 154 -11.17 -14.43 -11.32
N ASP A 155 -11.30 -15.02 -12.51
CA ASP A 155 -10.14 -15.46 -13.28
C ASP A 155 -9.46 -14.27 -13.94
N VAL A 156 -8.16 -14.11 -13.69
CA VAL A 156 -7.34 -13.01 -14.20
C VAL A 156 -6.18 -13.57 -15.02
N PRO A 157 -6.15 -13.32 -16.33
CA PRO A 157 -5.01 -13.73 -17.17
C PRO A 157 -3.78 -12.88 -16.86
N GLU A 158 -2.60 -13.51 -16.89
CA GLU A 158 -1.32 -12.82 -16.72
C GLU A 158 -1.06 -11.88 -17.89
N ASN A 159 -1.29 -10.59 -17.70
CA ASN A 159 -1.17 -9.55 -18.71
C ASN A 159 0.05 -8.64 -18.52
N GLY A 160 0.85 -8.88 -17.50
CA GLY A 160 2.04 -8.11 -17.18
C GLY A 160 3.30 -8.54 -17.94
N PRO A 161 4.42 -7.84 -17.69
CA PRO A 161 5.69 -8.07 -18.39
C PRO A 161 6.36 -9.42 -18.09
N TYR A 162 6.02 -10.05 -16.97
CA TYR A 162 6.53 -11.37 -16.58
C TYR A 162 5.37 -12.27 -16.20
N ARG A 163 5.58 -13.60 -16.38
CA ARG A 163 4.64 -14.65 -15.97
C ARG A 163 5.31 -15.62 -15.02
N PHE A 164 4.52 -16.27 -14.18
CA PHE A 164 5.01 -17.27 -13.25
C PHE A 164 5.59 -18.46 -14.02
N LYS A 165 6.77 -18.93 -13.63
CA LYS A 165 7.42 -20.09 -14.23
C LYS A 165 7.46 -21.27 -13.29
N ARG A 166 7.99 -21.07 -12.07
CA ARG A 166 8.10 -22.16 -11.09
C ARG A 166 8.44 -21.63 -9.69
N THR A 167 8.16 -22.45 -8.69
CA THR A 167 8.76 -22.35 -7.36
C THR A 167 10.05 -23.15 -7.32
N PHE A 168 11.06 -22.67 -6.60
CA PHE A 168 12.29 -23.39 -6.31
C PHE A 168 12.59 -23.31 -4.80
N GLU A 169 13.62 -24.02 -4.31
CA GLU A 169 13.89 -24.17 -2.88
C GLU A 169 13.93 -22.84 -2.10
N LYS A 170 14.46 -21.80 -2.72
CA LYS A 170 14.67 -20.49 -2.07
C LYS A 170 13.78 -19.37 -2.62
N GLY A 171 12.71 -19.68 -3.32
CA GLY A 171 11.83 -18.62 -3.83
C GLY A 171 11.03 -18.95 -5.07
N LEU A 172 10.79 -17.93 -5.87
CA LEU A 172 9.91 -17.94 -7.03
C LEU A 172 10.65 -17.44 -8.28
N GLU A 173 10.43 -18.09 -9.40
CA GLU A 173 11.02 -17.71 -10.69
C GLU A 173 9.94 -17.32 -11.69
N PHE A 174 10.16 -16.19 -12.36
CA PHE A 174 9.32 -15.61 -13.38
C PHE A 174 10.11 -15.46 -14.67
N GLU A 175 9.46 -15.65 -15.80
CA GLU A 175 10.06 -15.43 -17.11
C GLU A 175 9.35 -14.32 -17.87
N ARG A 176 10.05 -13.67 -18.80
CA ARG A 176 9.46 -12.63 -19.66
C ARG A 176 8.22 -13.18 -20.35
N ASN A 177 7.12 -12.44 -20.28
CA ASN A 177 5.89 -12.79 -20.96
C ASN A 177 6.04 -12.50 -22.47
N PRO A 178 6.04 -13.52 -23.35
CA PRO A 178 6.24 -13.33 -24.79
C PRO A 178 5.10 -12.59 -25.47
N GLN A 179 3.93 -12.52 -24.84
CA GLN A 179 2.76 -11.80 -25.35
C GLN A 179 2.78 -10.31 -24.99
N TYR A 180 3.62 -9.89 -24.03
CA TYR A 180 3.70 -8.51 -23.59
C TYR A 180 4.39 -7.62 -24.65
N LYS A 181 3.64 -6.63 -25.19
CA LYS A 181 4.07 -5.78 -26.29
C LYS A 181 4.27 -4.32 -25.92
N MET A 182 3.79 -3.87 -24.76
CA MET A 182 3.89 -2.47 -24.32
C MET A 182 5.34 -1.97 -24.30
N THR A 183 6.28 -2.82 -23.94
CA THR A 183 7.72 -2.55 -24.05
C THR A 183 8.41 -3.72 -24.75
N PRO A 184 8.79 -3.57 -26.03
CA PRO A 184 9.47 -4.61 -26.77
C PRO A 184 10.81 -5.00 -26.12
N ALA A 185 11.06 -6.30 -26.00
CA ALA A 185 12.32 -6.82 -25.48
C ALA A 185 13.47 -6.60 -26.47
N ASP A 186 14.65 -6.22 -25.96
CA ASP A 186 15.92 -6.19 -26.69
C ASP A 186 16.93 -7.17 -26.06
N HIS A 187 18.15 -7.20 -26.56
CA HIS A 187 19.21 -8.11 -26.10
C HIS A 187 19.67 -7.83 -24.66
N ARG A 188 19.35 -6.65 -24.08
CA ARG A 188 19.67 -6.27 -22.69
C ARG A 188 18.51 -6.53 -21.74
N THR A 189 17.31 -6.80 -22.27
CA THR A 189 16.11 -7.01 -21.45
C THR A 189 16.30 -8.22 -20.56
N VAL A 190 16.03 -8.05 -19.27
CA VAL A 190 16.05 -9.13 -18.28
C VAL A 190 14.99 -10.17 -18.65
N GLN A 191 15.41 -11.41 -18.90
CA GLN A 191 14.52 -12.50 -19.33
C GLN A 191 13.92 -13.23 -18.15
N THR A 192 14.58 -13.21 -16.99
CA THR A 192 14.16 -13.97 -15.79
C THR A 192 14.28 -13.11 -14.56
N ILE A 193 13.24 -13.11 -13.72
CA ILE A 193 13.25 -12.53 -12.37
C ILE A 193 13.13 -13.67 -11.36
N GLN A 194 13.96 -13.64 -10.34
CA GLN A 194 13.89 -14.54 -9.19
C GLN A 194 13.65 -13.74 -7.93
N PHE A 195 12.57 -14.05 -7.22
CA PHE A 195 12.38 -13.58 -5.85
C PHE A 195 13.04 -14.56 -4.89
N ILE A 196 14.02 -14.06 -4.15
CA ILE A 196 14.82 -14.87 -3.21
C ILE A 196 14.30 -14.66 -1.79
N LEU A 197 13.78 -15.71 -1.18
CA LEU A 197 13.31 -15.66 0.20
C LEU A 197 14.50 -15.56 1.16
N ASN A 198 14.47 -14.56 2.03
CA ASN A 198 15.42 -14.36 3.13
C ASN A 198 14.63 -14.17 4.42
N ASP A 199 14.68 -15.14 5.30
CA ASP A 199 14.03 -15.15 6.62
C ASP A 199 14.80 -14.34 7.68
N ASP A 200 16.02 -13.88 7.35
CA ASP A 200 16.86 -13.06 8.23
C ASP A 200 17.37 -11.80 7.49
N LEU A 201 16.53 -10.76 7.45
CA LEU A 201 16.82 -9.52 6.73
C LEU A 201 18.06 -8.76 7.26
N GLU A 202 18.56 -9.08 8.45
CA GLU A 202 19.83 -8.52 8.94
C GLU A 202 21.02 -9.00 8.10
N LYS A 203 20.85 -10.10 7.35
CA LYS A 203 21.86 -10.61 6.40
C LYS A 203 21.79 -9.97 5.01
N SER A 204 20.76 -9.17 4.70
CA SER A 204 20.52 -8.57 3.36
C SER A 204 21.76 -7.90 2.76
N ILE A 205 22.50 -7.12 3.57
CA ILE A 205 23.75 -6.48 3.11
C ILE A 205 24.77 -7.53 2.68
N GLY A 206 24.96 -8.59 3.48
CA GLY A 206 25.91 -9.66 3.17
C GLY A 206 25.54 -10.44 1.89
N LEU A 207 24.26 -10.71 1.68
CA LEU A 207 23.75 -11.36 0.45
C LEU A 207 23.98 -10.46 -0.77
N TYR A 208 23.73 -9.17 -0.62
CA TYR A 208 23.98 -8.18 -1.67
C TYR A 208 25.48 -8.07 -2.00
N GLU A 209 26.34 -7.95 -0.99
CA GLU A 209 27.81 -7.91 -1.16
C GLU A 209 28.37 -9.20 -1.81
N ALA A 210 27.75 -10.35 -1.51
CA ALA A 210 28.12 -11.65 -2.11
C ALA A 210 27.52 -11.90 -3.51
N ASN A 211 26.83 -10.93 -4.14
CA ASN A 211 26.11 -11.05 -5.41
C ASN A 211 25.02 -12.17 -5.42
N GLN A 212 24.50 -12.51 -4.24
CA GLN A 212 23.39 -13.47 -4.13
C GLN A 212 22.03 -12.80 -4.39
N THR A 213 21.91 -11.49 -4.17
CA THR A 213 20.77 -10.66 -4.53
C THR A 213 21.24 -9.41 -5.30
N ASP A 214 20.41 -8.89 -6.18
CA ASP A 214 20.66 -7.67 -6.97
C ASP A 214 19.88 -6.47 -6.42
N VAL A 215 18.74 -6.76 -5.78
CA VAL A 215 17.92 -5.79 -5.07
C VAL A 215 17.61 -6.37 -3.70
N THR A 216 17.95 -5.62 -2.63
CA THR A 216 17.64 -6.06 -1.26
C THR A 216 16.16 -5.91 -0.96
N CYS A 217 15.66 -6.59 0.08
CA CYS A 217 14.29 -6.52 0.51
C CYS A 217 13.87 -5.07 0.81
N HIS A 218 12.70 -4.67 0.31
CA HIS A 218 12.12 -3.36 0.52
C HIS A 218 10.67 -3.43 1.07
N THR A 219 10.18 -4.64 1.33
CA THR A 219 8.80 -4.88 1.79
C THR A 219 8.67 -4.86 3.30
N GLN A 220 9.77 -5.08 4.03
CA GLN A 220 9.82 -5.04 5.48
C GLN A 220 11.02 -4.23 5.98
N PHE A 221 10.81 -3.48 7.07
CA PHE A 221 11.90 -2.78 7.76
C PHE A 221 12.73 -3.74 8.60
N HIS A 222 14.05 -3.46 8.71
CA HIS A 222 14.98 -4.16 9.58
C HIS A 222 16.12 -3.22 10.01
N HIS A 223 16.86 -3.57 11.07
CA HIS A 223 17.87 -2.67 11.64
C HIS A 223 18.99 -2.32 10.66
N SER A 224 19.38 -3.23 9.78
CA SER A 224 20.43 -2.95 8.79
C SER A 224 20.03 -1.91 7.73
N ASN A 225 18.73 -1.53 7.60
CA ASN A 225 18.30 -0.44 6.70
C ASN A 225 19.02 0.89 7.02
N MET A 226 19.35 1.17 8.28
CA MET A 226 20.10 2.37 8.66
C MET A 226 21.51 2.41 8.06
N ARG A 227 22.08 1.23 7.76
CA ARG A 227 23.41 1.08 7.15
C ARG A 227 23.40 1.24 5.63
N TYR A 228 22.25 1.09 4.99
CA TYR A 228 22.10 1.20 3.52
C TYR A 228 22.59 2.55 2.98
N ARG A 229 22.38 3.65 3.72
CA ARG A 229 22.84 4.99 3.35
C ARG A 229 24.35 5.13 3.21
N GLN A 230 25.14 4.17 3.69
CA GLN A 230 26.58 4.13 3.53
C GLN A 230 27.00 3.68 2.13
N TYR A 231 26.10 3.08 1.36
CA TYR A 231 26.34 2.55 0.03
C TYR A 231 25.97 3.54 -1.06
N ALA A 232 26.75 3.58 -2.14
CA ALA A 232 26.44 4.40 -3.32
C ALA A 232 25.18 3.91 -4.06
N ASP A 233 24.89 2.61 -3.91
CA ASP A 233 23.79 1.89 -4.56
C ASP A 233 22.45 2.04 -3.81
N PHE A 234 22.42 2.85 -2.75
CA PHE A 234 21.24 3.08 -1.92
C PHE A 234 20.14 3.81 -2.69
N LYS A 235 18.92 3.30 -2.54
CA LYS A 235 17.68 3.89 -3.04
C LYS A 235 16.67 4.06 -1.91
N GLU A 236 15.91 5.14 -1.95
CA GLU A 236 14.76 5.34 -1.05
C GLU A 236 13.57 5.93 -1.79
N ASN A 237 12.36 5.49 -1.43
CA ASN A 237 11.10 6.08 -1.87
C ASN A 237 10.17 6.25 -0.67
N HIS A 238 9.34 7.28 -0.70
CA HIS A 238 8.25 7.41 0.25
C HIS A 238 7.14 6.41 -0.10
N LEU A 239 6.62 5.73 0.93
CA LEU A 239 5.46 4.86 0.80
C LEU A 239 4.24 5.53 1.42
N PRO A 240 3.03 5.30 0.90
CA PRO A 240 1.79 5.76 1.51
C PRO A 240 1.39 4.92 2.72
N MET A 241 2.30 4.10 3.24
CA MET A 241 2.11 3.25 4.42
C MET A 241 2.12 4.10 5.68
N LEU A 242 0.96 4.26 6.30
CA LEU A 242 0.75 5.13 7.46
C LEU A 242 0.76 4.31 8.76
N PHE A 243 1.62 4.68 9.68
CA PHE A 243 1.62 4.20 11.05
C PHE A 243 0.75 5.12 11.92
N THR A 244 -0.17 4.54 12.67
CA THR A 244 -1.08 5.27 13.55
C THR A 244 -1.23 4.56 14.88
N PHE A 245 -1.50 5.31 15.96
CA PHE A 245 -2.07 4.73 17.16
C PHE A 245 -3.60 4.81 17.06
N LYS A 246 -4.28 3.69 17.24
CA LYS A 246 -5.72 3.67 17.50
C LYS A 246 -5.92 3.75 18.99
N VAL A 247 -6.55 4.81 19.46
CA VAL A 247 -6.66 5.17 20.88
C VAL A 247 -8.13 5.30 21.24
N LYS A 248 -8.61 4.52 22.23
CA LYS A 248 -10.02 4.53 22.61
C LYS A 248 -10.43 5.76 23.40
N ASP A 249 -9.51 6.25 24.24
CA ASP A 249 -9.75 7.35 25.17
C ASP A 249 -9.31 8.68 24.55
N ASP A 250 -10.22 9.66 24.49
CA ASP A 250 -9.96 10.98 23.90
C ASP A 250 -8.90 11.77 24.69
N MET A 251 -8.80 11.58 26.01
CA MET A 251 -7.76 12.22 26.82
C MET A 251 -6.38 11.66 26.47
N LEU A 252 -6.24 10.33 26.37
CA LEU A 252 -4.98 9.71 25.92
C LEU A 252 -4.63 10.12 24.49
N ARG A 253 -5.61 10.17 23.61
CA ARG A 253 -5.41 10.61 22.21
C ARG A 253 -4.87 12.04 22.15
N THR A 254 -5.51 12.96 22.87
CA THR A 254 -5.08 14.38 22.96
C THR A 254 -3.68 14.49 23.57
N PHE A 255 -3.40 13.70 24.61
CA PHE A 255 -2.09 13.65 25.25
C PHE A 255 -1.00 13.21 24.26
N ILE A 256 -1.21 12.13 23.49
CA ILE A 256 -0.27 11.65 22.47
C ILE A 256 -0.03 12.74 21.41
N GLN A 257 -1.09 13.38 20.91
CA GLN A 257 -0.99 14.43 19.89
C GLN A 257 -0.13 15.61 20.33
N HIS A 258 -0.12 15.96 21.62
CA HIS A 258 0.62 17.10 22.14
C HIS A 258 2.06 16.78 22.57
N TYR A 259 2.31 15.54 23.05
CA TYR A 259 3.56 15.22 23.73
C TYR A 259 4.41 14.14 23.06
N PHE A 260 3.87 13.39 22.10
CA PHE A 260 4.65 12.38 21.39
C PHE A 260 5.56 13.00 20.33
N ASP A 261 6.87 12.88 20.53
CA ASP A 261 7.89 13.49 19.66
C ASP A 261 8.19 12.60 18.45
N LYS A 262 7.44 12.82 17.38
CA LYS A 262 7.57 12.12 16.10
C LYS A 262 8.89 12.45 15.37
N GLN A 263 9.40 13.68 15.52
CA GLN A 263 10.66 14.10 14.90
C GLN A 263 11.86 13.40 15.55
N LYS A 264 11.86 13.33 16.88
CA LYS A 264 12.88 12.58 17.61
C LYS A 264 12.82 11.10 17.27
N LEU A 265 11.61 10.50 17.21
CA LEU A 265 11.43 9.11 16.76
C LEU A 265 12.05 8.87 15.38
N ALA A 266 11.78 9.74 14.40
CA ALA A 266 12.35 9.62 13.06
C ALA A 266 13.89 9.70 13.06
N GLY A 267 14.46 10.62 13.86
CA GLY A 267 15.91 10.73 14.04
C GLY A 267 16.53 9.46 14.64
N ASP A 268 15.93 8.94 15.71
CA ASP A 268 16.38 7.73 16.40
C ASP A 268 16.30 6.47 15.49
N LEU A 269 15.31 6.45 14.60
CA LEU A 269 15.14 5.39 13.58
C LEU A 269 15.95 5.64 12.29
N GLY A 270 16.93 6.57 12.30
CA GLY A 270 17.75 6.83 11.12
C GLY A 270 16.99 7.32 9.89
N HIS A 271 15.87 7.99 10.09
CA HIS A 271 14.99 8.55 9.04
C HIS A 271 14.42 7.51 8.05
N ILE A 272 14.18 6.27 8.51
CA ILE A 272 13.45 5.27 7.73
C ILE A 272 11.95 5.58 7.62
N ILE A 273 11.47 6.52 8.39
CA ILE A 273 10.10 7.03 8.44
C ILE A 273 10.07 8.54 8.21
N THR A 274 8.89 9.05 7.79
CA THR A 274 8.61 10.48 7.67
C THR A 274 7.48 10.86 8.63
N PRO A 275 7.72 11.70 9.65
CA PRO A 275 6.68 12.15 10.59
C PRO A 275 5.50 12.82 9.89
N THR A 276 4.29 12.60 10.41
CA THR A 276 3.08 13.27 9.92
C THR A 276 2.08 13.54 11.03
N ASP A 277 1.28 14.59 10.87
CA ASP A 277 0.10 14.88 11.69
C ASP A 277 -1.20 14.61 10.93
N SER A 278 -1.12 14.11 9.68
CA SER A 278 -2.28 13.85 8.84
C SER A 278 -2.57 12.35 8.69
N LEU A 279 -3.87 12.01 8.72
CA LEU A 279 -4.39 10.66 8.42
C LEU A 279 -4.69 10.44 6.93
N ILE A 280 -4.55 11.46 6.08
CA ILE A 280 -5.08 11.46 4.71
C ILE A 280 -4.00 11.52 3.61
N GLY A 281 -2.80 11.08 3.92
CA GLY A 281 -1.72 11.02 2.93
C GLY A 281 -1.06 12.35 2.56
N ILE A 282 -1.36 13.43 3.29
CA ILE A 282 -0.67 14.71 3.14
C ILE A 282 0.63 14.65 3.94
N TRP A 283 1.76 14.90 3.25
CA TRP A 283 3.10 14.88 3.84
C TRP A 283 3.38 16.19 4.59
N GLU A 284 2.64 16.45 5.67
CA GLU A 284 2.90 17.59 6.55
C GLU A 284 3.90 17.18 7.62
N SER A 285 4.87 18.07 7.89
CA SER A 285 5.83 17.87 8.99
C SER A 285 5.09 17.91 10.33
N GLY A 286 5.36 16.92 11.18
CA GLY A 286 4.77 16.83 12.50
C GLY A 286 4.97 18.10 13.33
N ARG A 287 3.98 18.43 14.17
CA ARG A 287 4.04 19.54 15.13
C ARG A 287 5.21 19.33 16.07
N THR A 288 5.80 20.45 16.53
CA THR A 288 6.78 20.40 17.62
C THR A 288 6.06 20.01 18.91
N PRO A 289 6.43 18.92 19.57
CA PRO A 289 5.76 18.49 20.79
C PRO A 289 6.02 19.47 21.94
N GLN A 290 5.11 19.53 22.88
CA GLN A 290 5.32 20.23 24.15
C GLN A 290 6.35 19.46 24.99
N LYS A 291 7.23 20.17 25.71
CA LYS A 291 8.39 19.54 26.37
C LYS A 291 8.05 18.79 27.65
N ASP A 292 7.14 19.32 28.46
CA ASP A 292 6.86 18.80 29.80
C ASP A 292 5.42 18.25 29.85
N PRO A 293 5.24 16.92 29.79
CA PRO A 293 3.92 16.33 29.88
C PRO A 293 3.36 16.49 31.30
N PRO A 294 2.08 16.85 31.44
CA PRO A 294 1.42 16.87 32.74
C PRO A 294 1.30 15.46 33.31
N LEU A 295 1.13 15.36 34.63
CA LEU A 295 0.85 14.08 35.26
C LEU A 295 -0.48 13.51 34.75
N LEU A 296 -0.44 12.24 34.39
CA LEU A 296 -1.62 11.45 34.02
C LEU A 296 -2.07 10.65 35.25
N THR A 297 -3.21 11.03 35.82
CA THR A 297 -3.85 10.28 36.89
C THR A 297 -4.76 9.24 36.28
N LYS A 298 -4.30 8.00 36.21
CA LYS A 298 -5.11 6.85 35.76
C LYS A 298 -4.93 5.73 36.79
N GLU A 299 -6.03 5.18 37.32
CA GLU A 299 -6.01 4.12 38.33
C GLU A 299 -5.54 2.78 37.76
N GLU A 300 -5.89 2.50 36.49
CA GLU A 300 -5.50 1.27 35.82
C GLU A 300 -4.33 1.50 34.87
N PRO A 301 -3.45 0.51 34.65
CA PRO A 301 -2.38 0.58 33.67
C PRO A 301 -2.92 0.84 32.26
N ILE A 302 -2.22 1.69 31.50
CA ILE A 302 -2.49 1.89 30.06
C ILE A 302 -2.03 0.65 29.32
N ARG A 303 -2.97 -0.06 28.69
CA ARG A 303 -2.72 -1.33 27.99
C ARG A 303 -2.49 -1.07 26.52
N ILE A 304 -1.29 -1.40 26.04
CA ILE A 304 -0.86 -1.21 24.65
C ILE A 304 -0.62 -2.55 23.99
N VAL A 305 -1.02 -2.70 22.72
CA VAL A 305 -0.74 -3.91 21.92
C VAL A 305 -0.17 -3.55 20.56
N TYR A 306 0.76 -4.39 20.09
CA TYR A 306 1.38 -4.23 18.77
C TYR A 306 1.84 -5.57 18.17
N ALA A 307 1.98 -5.62 16.85
CA ALA A 307 2.62 -6.72 16.14
C ALA A 307 4.16 -6.54 16.18
N ASP A 308 4.85 -7.62 16.55
CA ASP A 308 6.28 -7.59 16.87
C ASP A 308 7.16 -7.74 15.63
N TYR A 309 7.38 -6.63 14.97
CA TYR A 309 8.45 -6.48 13.98
C TYR A 309 8.93 -5.03 13.94
N TYR A 310 10.15 -4.85 13.48
CA TYR A 310 10.79 -3.54 13.38
C TYR A 310 10.02 -2.63 12.41
N PRO A 311 9.77 -1.34 12.72
CA PRO A 311 10.18 -0.60 13.93
C PRO A 311 9.07 -0.50 15.01
N ASN A 312 8.09 -1.41 15.03
CA ASN A 312 6.92 -1.29 15.90
C ASN A 312 7.30 -1.27 17.39
N GLY A 313 8.26 -2.11 17.78
CA GLY A 313 8.76 -2.15 19.15
C GLY A 313 9.33 -0.81 19.60
N GLU A 314 10.13 -0.18 18.77
CA GLU A 314 10.77 1.11 19.04
C GLU A 314 9.73 2.24 19.13
N ILE A 315 8.72 2.22 18.27
CA ILE A 315 7.60 3.18 18.32
C ILE A 315 6.84 3.04 19.65
N ILE A 316 6.52 1.80 20.03
CA ILE A 316 5.75 1.52 21.25
C ILE A 316 6.57 1.83 22.50
N GLU A 317 7.87 1.51 22.55
CA GLU A 317 8.70 1.84 23.70
C GLU A 317 8.78 3.35 23.92
N ARG A 318 8.90 4.14 22.85
CA ARG A 318 8.84 5.61 22.95
C ARG A 318 7.50 6.11 23.50
N LEU A 319 6.40 5.49 23.09
CA LEU A 319 5.08 5.83 23.62
C LEU A 319 4.95 5.44 25.10
N ALA A 320 5.40 4.25 25.45
CA ALA A 320 5.37 3.77 26.84
C ALA A 320 6.23 4.65 27.75
N ASP A 321 7.42 5.06 27.32
CA ASP A 321 8.29 5.98 28.04
C ASP A 321 7.65 7.37 28.23
N LEU A 322 6.90 7.87 27.24
CA LEU A 322 6.15 9.11 27.39
C LEU A 322 5.12 9.00 28.54
N PHE A 323 4.36 7.93 28.60
CA PHE A 323 3.36 7.71 29.64
C PHE A 323 3.99 7.48 31.02
N ARG A 324 5.07 6.70 31.11
CA ARG A 324 5.81 6.49 32.37
C ARG A 324 6.36 7.82 32.93
N ARG A 325 6.89 8.70 32.08
CA ARG A 325 7.34 10.06 32.49
C ARG A 325 6.19 10.94 32.99
N ALA A 326 4.96 10.71 32.48
CA ALA A 326 3.76 11.35 32.97
C ALA A 326 3.18 10.70 34.24
N GLY A 327 3.86 9.70 34.83
CA GLY A 327 3.43 9.04 36.06
C GLY A 327 2.40 7.94 35.89
N ALA A 328 2.10 7.52 34.66
CA ALA A 328 1.14 6.44 34.41
C ALA A 328 1.84 5.07 34.34
N ASP A 329 1.17 4.04 34.88
CA ASP A 329 1.56 2.66 34.68
C ASP A 329 1.20 2.21 33.26
N VAL A 330 2.11 1.42 32.64
CA VAL A 330 1.93 0.93 31.26
C VAL A 330 2.16 -0.56 31.18
N SER A 331 1.22 -1.26 30.58
CA SER A 331 1.31 -2.69 30.23
C SER A 331 1.37 -2.85 28.72
N VAL A 332 2.46 -3.46 28.21
CA VAL A 332 2.68 -3.66 26.79
C VAL A 332 2.55 -5.12 26.42
N SER A 333 1.69 -5.43 25.46
CA SER A 333 1.50 -6.77 24.89
C SER A 333 2.07 -6.84 23.49
N ARG A 334 2.97 -7.79 23.28
CA ARG A 334 3.70 -8.05 22.06
C ARG A 334 3.13 -9.31 21.39
N VAL A 335 2.82 -9.25 20.10
CA VAL A 335 2.25 -10.37 19.34
C VAL A 335 3.23 -10.71 18.21
N SER A 336 3.80 -11.92 18.26
CA SER A 336 4.93 -12.30 17.38
C SER A 336 4.54 -12.50 15.92
N HIS A 337 3.28 -12.87 15.65
CA HIS A 337 2.82 -13.12 14.28
C HIS A 337 1.77 -12.09 13.86
N PHE A 338 1.97 -11.49 12.67
CA PHE A 338 1.07 -10.48 12.13
C PHE A 338 -0.36 -10.98 12.00
N ASN A 339 -0.54 -12.22 11.54
CA ASN A 339 -1.85 -12.81 11.36
C ASN A 339 -2.62 -12.95 12.68
N ASP A 340 -1.92 -13.36 13.76
CA ASP A 340 -2.49 -13.46 15.09
C ASP A 340 -2.87 -12.06 15.63
N TYR A 341 -2.01 -11.08 15.42
CA TYR A 341 -2.28 -9.68 15.75
C TYR A 341 -3.50 -9.14 15.01
N TYR A 342 -3.63 -9.45 13.73
CA TYR A 342 -4.72 -8.96 12.90
C TYR A 342 -6.09 -9.50 13.35
N HIS A 343 -6.16 -10.77 13.72
CA HIS A 343 -7.40 -11.47 14.07
C HIS A 343 -7.75 -11.48 15.57
N MET A 344 -6.83 -11.08 16.45
CA MET A 344 -7.09 -11.07 17.89
C MET A 344 -8.16 -10.05 18.29
N ASP A 345 -8.89 -10.34 19.37
CA ASP A 345 -9.74 -9.36 20.03
C ASP A 345 -8.89 -8.29 20.74
N LYS A 346 -8.97 -7.05 20.27
CA LYS A 346 -8.27 -5.89 20.81
C LYS A 346 -9.13 -5.05 21.76
N SER A 347 -10.34 -5.51 22.09
CA SER A 347 -11.30 -4.75 22.93
C SER A 347 -10.75 -4.39 24.31
N ARG A 348 -9.87 -5.22 24.88
CA ARG A 348 -9.24 -5.03 26.20
C ARG A 348 -8.07 -4.05 26.23
N PHE A 349 -7.56 -3.59 25.09
CA PHE A 349 -6.43 -2.66 25.00
C PHE A 349 -6.92 -1.23 24.83
N ASP A 350 -6.21 -0.28 25.43
CA ASP A 350 -6.48 1.16 25.33
C ASP A 350 -5.89 1.75 24.07
N ILE A 351 -4.72 1.21 23.64
CA ILE A 351 -3.97 1.67 22.48
C ILE A 351 -3.50 0.47 21.66
N GLU A 352 -3.66 0.55 20.35
CA GLU A 352 -3.09 -0.39 19.38
C GLU A 352 -2.26 0.35 18.33
N LEU A 353 -1.10 -0.20 17.97
CA LEU A 353 -0.33 0.29 16.83
C LEU A 353 -0.94 -0.28 15.56
N HIS A 354 -1.37 0.60 14.67
CA HIS A 354 -2.05 0.26 13.45
C HIS A 354 -1.25 0.69 12.23
N LEU A 355 -1.16 -0.19 11.24
CA LEU A 355 -0.51 0.05 9.97
C LEU A 355 -1.56 0.06 8.87
N PHE A 356 -1.57 1.11 8.07
CA PHE A 356 -2.50 1.26 6.96
C PHE A 356 -1.74 1.50 5.64
N LEU A 357 -2.10 0.73 4.61
CA LEU A 357 -1.67 0.93 3.24
C LEU A 357 -2.91 1.19 2.38
N PRO A 358 -3.03 2.34 1.70
CA PRO A 358 -4.19 2.65 0.89
C PRO A 358 -4.30 1.68 -0.30
N ALA A 359 -5.53 1.36 -0.68
CA ALA A 359 -5.79 0.49 -1.83
C ALA A 359 -5.46 1.16 -3.18
N TYR A 360 -5.56 2.49 -3.23
CA TYR A 360 -5.24 3.35 -4.39
C TYR A 360 -4.80 4.72 -3.90
N MET A 361 -4.05 5.44 -4.73
CA MET A 361 -3.40 6.70 -4.36
C MET A 361 -4.36 7.90 -4.45
N HIS A 362 -5.26 8.01 -3.45
CA HIS A 362 -6.18 9.12 -3.30
C HIS A 362 -6.55 9.33 -1.83
N GLU A 363 -6.79 10.57 -1.41
CA GLU A 363 -7.11 10.91 0.00
C GLU A 363 -8.38 10.18 0.49
N LEU A 364 -9.37 10.00 -0.37
CA LEU A 364 -10.61 9.29 -0.03
C LEU A 364 -10.37 7.80 0.30
N SER A 365 -9.28 7.19 -0.18
CA SER A 365 -8.90 5.83 0.22
C SER A 365 -8.63 5.74 1.73
N TYR A 366 -7.95 6.76 2.29
CA TYR A 366 -7.70 6.87 3.73
C TYR A 366 -9.01 7.13 4.50
N ILE A 367 -9.80 8.10 4.04
CA ILE A 367 -11.06 8.47 4.71
C ILE A 367 -12.01 7.27 4.75
N LYS A 368 -12.23 6.59 3.64
CA LYS A 368 -13.12 5.41 3.56
C LYS A 368 -12.67 4.28 4.48
N TYR A 369 -11.37 4.12 4.69
CA TYR A 369 -10.85 3.13 5.62
C TYR A 369 -11.14 3.51 7.07
N PHE A 370 -10.72 4.69 7.51
CA PHE A 370 -10.81 5.10 8.91
C PHE A 370 -12.24 5.43 9.38
N ILE A 371 -13.14 5.81 8.46
CA ILE A 371 -14.55 6.07 8.79
C ILE A 371 -15.29 4.83 9.31
N ARG A 372 -14.80 3.63 9.02
CA ARG A 372 -15.41 2.36 9.48
C ARG A 372 -15.48 2.31 11.01
N ASP A 373 -14.51 2.88 11.69
CA ASP A 373 -14.35 2.84 13.14
C ASP A 373 -15.06 4.00 13.88
N ILE A 374 -15.69 4.91 13.15
CA ILE A 374 -16.49 5.97 13.76
C ILE A 374 -17.79 5.35 14.30
N SER A 375 -17.93 5.32 15.63
CA SER A 375 -19.09 4.74 16.30
C SER A 375 -20.35 5.62 16.24
N ASP A 376 -20.19 6.95 16.14
CA ASP A 376 -21.32 7.90 16.05
C ASP A 376 -21.92 7.91 14.62
N PRO A 377 -23.16 7.40 14.45
CA PRO A 377 -23.79 7.32 13.12
C PRO A 377 -24.03 8.69 12.49
N LYS A 378 -24.28 9.74 13.29
CA LYS A 378 -24.51 11.10 12.77
C LYS A 378 -23.23 11.70 12.22
N LYS A 379 -22.13 11.61 12.98
CA LYS A 379 -20.81 12.06 12.54
C LYS A 379 -20.34 11.30 11.30
N LYS A 380 -20.51 9.95 11.31
CA LYS A 380 -20.20 9.12 10.15
C LYS A 380 -20.97 9.55 8.89
N LYS A 381 -22.28 9.79 9.04
CA LYS A 381 -23.11 10.27 7.94
C LYS A 381 -22.66 11.64 7.43
N THR A 382 -22.38 12.60 8.34
CA THR A 382 -21.89 13.93 7.93
C THR A 382 -20.59 13.85 7.11
N ILE A 383 -19.66 12.97 7.49
CA ILE A 383 -18.42 12.77 6.74
C ILE A 383 -18.69 12.13 5.38
N ILE A 384 -19.57 11.11 5.31
CA ILE A 384 -19.95 10.45 4.06
C ILE A 384 -20.60 11.46 3.11
N ASP A 385 -21.57 12.24 3.59
CA ASP A 385 -22.28 13.25 2.80
C ASP A 385 -21.33 14.36 2.30
N ALA A 386 -20.26 14.64 3.04
CA ALA A 386 -19.27 15.66 2.66
C ALA A 386 -18.18 15.14 1.68
N ILE A 387 -18.02 13.84 1.52
CA ILE A 387 -16.99 13.25 0.62
C ILE A 387 -17.20 13.67 -0.84
N GLY A 388 -18.45 13.88 -1.29
CA GLY A 388 -18.78 14.37 -2.62
C GLY A 388 -18.77 15.90 -2.77
N SER A 389 -18.45 16.66 -1.71
CA SER A 389 -18.55 18.12 -1.74
C SER A 389 -17.24 18.80 -2.13
N GLU A 390 -17.34 20.05 -2.66
CA GLU A 390 -16.16 20.88 -2.97
C GLU A 390 -15.38 21.36 -1.72
N LYS A 391 -15.89 21.06 -0.50
CA LYS A 391 -15.33 21.53 0.77
C LYS A 391 -14.32 20.54 1.37
N LYS A 392 -13.36 20.05 0.58
CA LYS A 392 -12.35 19.07 1.00
C LYS A 392 -11.64 19.42 2.32
N LYS A 393 -11.22 20.69 2.51
CA LYS A 393 -10.50 21.09 3.74
C LYS A 393 -11.35 20.98 5.01
N GLU A 394 -12.64 21.36 4.92
CA GLU A 394 -13.56 21.24 6.06
C GLU A 394 -13.82 19.76 6.38
N LEU A 395 -13.97 18.93 5.34
CA LEU A 395 -14.10 17.48 5.47
C LEU A 395 -12.89 16.87 6.21
N PHE A 396 -11.67 17.23 5.82
CA PHE A 396 -10.46 16.68 6.42
C PHE A 396 -10.35 17.06 7.90
N GLY A 397 -10.61 18.32 8.25
CA GLY A 397 -10.62 18.75 9.65
C GLY A 397 -11.69 18.05 10.49
N LEU A 398 -12.90 17.86 9.94
CA LEU A 398 -13.97 17.12 10.61
C LEU A 398 -13.57 15.66 10.82
N PHE A 399 -12.98 15.03 9.81
CA PHE A 399 -12.53 13.65 9.85
C PHE A 399 -11.47 13.41 10.91
N GLU A 400 -10.36 14.18 10.88
CA GLU A 400 -9.25 14.02 11.83
C GLU A 400 -9.68 14.25 13.29
N ASN A 401 -10.59 15.19 13.53
CA ASN A 401 -11.12 15.45 14.88
C ASN A 401 -12.16 14.41 15.36
N THR A 402 -12.62 13.54 14.48
CA THR A 402 -13.70 12.60 14.80
C THR A 402 -13.19 11.16 14.98
N THR A 403 -12.02 10.85 14.42
CA THR A 403 -11.45 9.49 14.47
C THR A 403 -10.73 9.22 15.78
N HIS A 404 -10.62 7.93 16.12
CA HIS A 404 -9.82 7.46 17.26
C HIS A 404 -8.34 7.26 16.92
N TYR A 405 -7.87 7.76 15.77
CA TYR A 405 -6.51 7.53 15.29
C TYR A 405 -5.61 8.74 15.53
N CYS A 406 -4.39 8.46 15.98
CA CYS A 406 -3.30 9.44 16.03
C CYS A 406 -2.29 9.09 14.94
N PRO A 407 -2.12 9.88 13.89
CA PRO A 407 -1.09 9.64 12.90
C PRO A 407 0.30 9.78 13.53
N ILE A 408 1.24 8.94 13.10
CA ILE A 408 2.63 8.95 13.60
C ILE A 408 3.56 9.34 12.46
N CYS A 409 3.63 8.51 11.43
CA CYS A 409 4.58 8.65 10.34
C CYS A 409 4.15 7.84 9.12
N PHE A 410 4.71 8.20 7.98
CA PHE A 410 4.74 7.37 6.79
C PHE A 410 6.03 6.55 6.72
N GLY A 411 5.93 5.32 6.23
CA GLY A 411 7.07 4.46 5.96
C GLY A 411 7.84 4.89 4.71
N LYS A 412 9.07 4.40 4.58
CA LYS A 412 9.87 4.51 3.36
C LYS A 412 10.27 3.14 2.87
N SER A 413 10.29 2.94 1.57
CA SER A 413 10.99 1.80 0.95
C SER A 413 12.47 2.12 0.88
N LEU A 414 13.31 1.25 1.42
CA LEU A 414 14.76 1.42 1.52
C LEU A 414 15.43 0.17 0.98
N TYR A 415 16.25 0.29 -0.07
CA TYR A 415 16.90 -0.86 -0.68
C TYR A 415 18.26 -0.49 -1.31
N LEU A 416 19.09 -1.49 -1.49
CA LEU A 416 20.26 -1.43 -2.35
C LEU A 416 19.89 -2.04 -3.69
N GLN A 417 20.33 -1.42 -4.78
CA GLN A 417 20.09 -1.88 -6.14
C GLN A 417 21.39 -1.91 -6.92
N ASP A 418 21.68 -3.03 -7.56
CA ASP A 418 22.81 -3.15 -8.47
C ASP A 418 22.77 -2.05 -9.53
N PRO A 419 23.80 -1.19 -9.66
CA PRO A 419 23.82 -0.09 -10.62
C PRO A 419 23.83 -0.55 -12.09
N CYS A 420 24.11 -1.84 -12.35
CA CYS A 420 23.99 -2.41 -13.70
C CYS A 420 22.51 -2.65 -14.10
N ILE A 421 21.56 -2.58 -13.17
CA ILE A 421 20.14 -2.75 -13.45
C ILE A 421 19.52 -1.39 -13.77
N GLU A 422 19.05 -1.24 -15.01
CA GLU A 422 18.27 -0.09 -15.49
C GLU A 422 16.79 -0.44 -15.58
N GLY A 423 15.90 0.57 -15.51
CA GLY A 423 14.45 0.39 -15.69
C GLY A 423 13.73 -0.32 -14.52
N PHE A 424 14.44 -0.68 -13.44
CA PHE A 424 13.85 -1.16 -12.22
C PHE A 424 13.58 -0.01 -11.25
N SER A 425 12.40 0.03 -10.67
CA SER A 425 12.11 0.93 -9.55
C SER A 425 10.98 0.39 -8.67
N VAL A 426 10.98 0.82 -7.40
CA VAL A 426 9.83 0.70 -6.51
C VAL A 426 9.02 1.98 -6.67
N LYS A 427 7.74 1.86 -7.08
CA LYS A 427 6.84 3.01 -7.26
C LYS A 427 6.43 3.61 -5.91
N THR A 428 5.77 4.77 -5.94
CA THR A 428 5.24 5.43 -4.73
C THR A 428 4.16 4.61 -4.03
N ASP A 429 3.44 3.73 -4.74
CA ASP A 429 2.50 2.77 -4.16
C ASP A 429 3.16 1.50 -3.60
N GLY A 430 4.49 1.40 -3.68
CA GLY A 430 5.29 0.27 -3.23
C GLY A 430 5.38 -0.89 -4.23
N LEU A 431 4.72 -0.79 -5.37
CA LEU A 431 4.74 -1.82 -6.40
C LEU A 431 5.98 -1.71 -7.29
N LEU A 432 6.36 -2.80 -7.95
CA LEU A 432 7.51 -2.82 -8.84
C LEU A 432 7.18 -2.26 -10.22
N SER A 433 8.09 -1.50 -10.77
CA SER A 433 8.16 -1.17 -12.19
C SER A 433 9.29 -1.97 -12.81
N VAL A 434 8.93 -2.93 -13.68
CA VAL A 434 9.88 -3.87 -14.32
C VAL A 434 9.63 -4.05 -15.82
N HIS A 435 8.72 -3.25 -16.39
CA HIS A 435 8.33 -3.40 -17.81
C HIS A 435 9.51 -3.17 -18.78
N ASP A 436 10.47 -2.31 -18.43
CA ASP A 436 11.66 -1.98 -19.21
C ASP A 436 12.98 -2.30 -18.47
N VAL A 437 12.99 -3.35 -17.65
CA VAL A 437 14.19 -3.70 -16.87
C VAL A 437 15.25 -4.34 -17.77
N LYS A 438 16.48 -3.79 -17.68
CA LYS A 438 17.64 -4.13 -18.53
C LYS A 438 18.92 -4.29 -17.70
N CYS A 439 19.85 -5.07 -18.23
CA CYS A 439 21.22 -5.13 -17.73
C CYS A 439 22.15 -4.35 -18.67
N ARG A 440 23.06 -3.56 -18.07
CA ARG A 440 24.16 -2.92 -18.82
C ARG A 440 25.15 -3.95 -19.29
#